data_028fedec337e2e99123279f7d4502e3a
#
_entry.id   028fedec337e2e99123279f7d4502e3a
#
_cell.length_a   1.000
_cell.length_b   1.000
_cell.length_c   1.000
_cell.angle_alpha   90.00
_cell.angle_beta   90.00
_cell.angle_gamma   90.00
#
_symmetry.space_group_name_H-M   'P 1'
#
loop_
_entity.id
_entity.type
_entity.pdbx_description
1 polymer ?
#
loop_
_entity_poly.entity_id
_entity_poly.type
_entity_poly.pdbx_seq_one_letter_code
_entity_poly.pdbx_strand_id
1 'polypeptide(L)'
;MAKWVSLIVKFGALVFTIFLPTQYAIWLQLLGGIWIIQTLPAVMLGAYTRWFDDWALLAGWVVGVVSGTAMAVAAKLMPTYPLQLAGYSFPGYTALYTVILNLAVTVVLTLLIKAMNPRRVAADETVPADYYTP
;
A
#
# COMPACT_ATOMS: atom_id res chain seq x y z
N MET A 1 14.81 21.55 -14.77
CA MET A 1 14.11 20.28 -15.06
C MET A 1 12.77 20.16 -14.35
N ALA A 2 12.64 20.45 -13.05
CA ALA A 2 11.36 20.31 -12.31
C ALA A 2 10.16 21.07 -12.94
N LYS A 3 10.37 22.27 -13.47
CA LYS A 3 9.30 23.07 -14.10
C LYS A 3 8.68 22.40 -15.33
N TRP A 4 9.50 21.78 -16.16
CA TRP A 4 9.03 21.06 -17.36
C TRP A 4 8.24 19.81 -17.03
N VAL A 5 8.73 19.03 -16.05
CA VAL A 5 8.01 17.84 -15.56
C VAL A 5 6.66 18.22 -14.98
N SER A 6 6.60 19.30 -14.17
CA SER A 6 5.33 19.81 -13.63
C SER A 6 4.35 20.25 -14.72
N LEU A 7 4.85 20.85 -15.80
CA LEU A 7 4.02 21.28 -16.94
C LEU A 7 3.44 20.06 -17.67
N ILE A 8 4.27 19.04 -17.93
CA ILE A 8 3.85 17.80 -18.59
C ILE A 8 2.77 17.08 -17.78
N VAL A 9 2.97 16.97 -16.45
CA VAL A 9 1.99 16.32 -15.55
C VAL A 9 0.67 17.08 -15.54
N LYS A 10 0.71 18.42 -15.45
CA LYS A 10 -0.50 19.26 -15.48
C LYS A 10 -1.24 19.17 -16.82
N PHE A 11 -0.48 19.16 -17.92
CA PHE A 11 -1.07 19.01 -19.25
C PHE A 11 -1.70 17.61 -19.43
N GLY A 12 -1.03 16.56 -18.96
CA GLY A 12 -1.58 15.22 -18.93
C GLY A 12 -2.87 15.12 -18.11
N ALA A 13 -2.91 15.73 -16.93
CA ALA A 13 -4.11 15.79 -16.10
C ALA A 13 -5.26 16.55 -16.79
N LEU A 14 -4.96 17.64 -17.49
CA LEU A 14 -5.95 18.41 -18.25
C LEU A 14 -6.55 17.57 -19.38
N VAL A 15 -5.70 16.92 -20.18
CA VAL A 15 -6.13 16.03 -21.27
C VAL A 15 -7.00 14.92 -20.72
N PHE A 16 -6.57 14.29 -19.62
CA PHE A 16 -7.32 13.25 -18.93
C PHE A 16 -8.73 13.72 -18.54
N THR A 17 -8.83 14.93 -17.94
CA THR A 17 -10.10 15.51 -17.48
C THR A 17 -11.06 15.83 -18.63
N ILE A 18 -10.53 16.24 -19.79
CA ILE A 18 -11.35 16.58 -20.97
C ILE A 18 -11.88 15.35 -21.69
N PHE A 19 -11.05 14.30 -21.81
CA PHE A 19 -11.37 13.14 -22.65
C PHE A 19 -12.01 11.98 -21.89
N LEU A 20 -11.88 11.91 -20.56
CA LEU A 20 -12.42 10.81 -19.78
C LEU A 20 -13.70 11.21 -19.01
N PRO A 21 -14.74 10.35 -19.06
CA PRO A 21 -15.94 10.55 -18.25
C PRO A 21 -15.62 10.65 -16.77
N THR A 22 -16.36 11.47 -16.04
CA THR A 22 -16.17 11.72 -14.60
C THR A 22 -16.15 10.44 -13.75
N GLN A 23 -16.84 9.38 -14.18
CA GLN A 23 -16.82 8.07 -13.53
C GLN A 23 -15.42 7.49 -13.42
N TYR A 24 -14.59 7.62 -14.44
CA TYR A 24 -13.19 7.11 -14.41
C TYR A 24 -12.33 7.88 -13.41
N ALA A 25 -12.58 9.17 -13.23
CA ALA A 25 -11.87 9.96 -12.23
C ALA A 25 -12.17 9.45 -10.81
N ILE A 26 -13.44 9.16 -10.51
CA ILE A 26 -13.85 8.60 -9.22
C ILE A 26 -13.24 7.22 -9.00
N TRP A 27 -13.25 6.35 -10.01
CA TRP A 27 -12.68 5.01 -9.91
C TRP A 27 -11.17 5.02 -9.69
N LEU A 28 -10.45 5.89 -10.39
CA LEU A 28 -9.01 6.05 -10.20
C LEU A 28 -8.67 6.64 -8.84
N GLN A 29 -9.48 7.56 -8.33
CA GLN A 29 -9.31 8.10 -6.99
C GLN A 29 -9.50 7.01 -5.92
N LEU A 30 -10.52 6.17 -6.06
CA LEU A 30 -10.75 5.03 -5.16
C LEU A 30 -9.60 4.02 -5.21
N LEU A 31 -9.14 3.68 -6.40
CA LEU A 31 -8.00 2.78 -6.59
C LEU A 31 -6.72 3.37 -6.01
N GLY A 32 -6.48 4.66 -6.24
CA GLY A 32 -5.37 5.40 -5.64
C GLY A 32 -5.42 5.38 -4.12
N GLY A 33 -6.60 5.55 -3.52
CA GLY A 33 -6.81 5.43 -2.08
C GLY A 33 -6.47 4.04 -1.54
N ILE A 34 -6.86 2.98 -2.26
CA ILE A 34 -6.51 1.59 -1.91
C ILE A 34 -4.98 1.41 -1.94
N TRP A 35 -4.28 1.94 -2.93
CA TRP A 35 -2.82 1.81 -3.05
C TRP A 35 -2.07 2.60 -1.97
N ILE A 36 -2.49 3.84 -1.74
CA ILE A 36 -1.85 4.72 -0.75
C ILE A 36 -1.92 4.10 0.65
N ILE A 37 -3.05 3.55 1.03
CA ILE A 37 -3.21 2.97 2.38
C ILE A 37 -2.32 1.75 2.60
N GLN A 38 -1.90 1.04 1.52
CA GLN A 38 -0.98 -0.08 1.65
C GLN A 38 0.44 0.34 2.06
N THR A 39 0.80 1.60 1.86
CA THR A 39 2.10 2.11 2.31
C THR A 39 2.14 2.37 3.82
N LEU A 40 0.98 2.52 4.45
CA LEU A 40 0.87 2.84 5.88
C LEU A 40 1.58 1.81 6.78
N PRO A 41 1.38 0.48 6.62
CA PRO A 41 2.12 -0.48 7.43
C PRO A 41 3.63 -0.38 7.26
N ALA A 42 4.11 -0.26 6.02
CA ALA A 42 5.54 -0.16 5.74
C ALA A 42 6.16 1.10 6.37
N VAL A 43 5.50 2.26 6.26
CA VAL A 43 6.00 3.51 6.83
C VAL A 43 5.89 3.51 8.35
N MET A 44 4.73 3.16 8.93
CA MET A 44 4.56 3.17 10.39
C MET A 44 5.41 2.10 11.08
N LEU A 45 5.37 0.87 10.59
CA LEU A 45 6.09 -0.22 11.25
C LEU A 45 7.58 -0.14 10.97
N GLY A 46 7.99 0.22 9.76
CA GLY A 46 9.40 0.37 9.39
C GLY A 46 10.08 1.55 10.11
N ALA A 47 9.38 2.69 10.28
CA ALA A 47 9.97 3.86 10.93
C ALA A 47 9.98 3.76 12.47
N TYR A 48 8.97 3.13 13.08
CA TYR A 48 8.82 3.12 14.54
C TYR A 48 9.26 1.82 15.21
N THR A 49 9.45 0.74 14.44
CA THR A 49 9.80 -0.55 15.04
C THR A 49 10.92 -1.23 14.25
N ARG A 50 11.94 -1.73 14.98
CA ARG A 50 13.02 -2.55 14.42
C ARG A 50 12.68 -4.05 14.40
N TRP A 51 11.41 -4.39 14.67
CA TRP A 51 10.99 -5.79 14.77
C TRP A 51 10.66 -6.40 13.41
N PHE A 52 10.20 -5.60 12.48
CA PHE A 52 9.81 -6.06 11.15
C PHE A 52 11.00 -6.18 10.20
N ASP A 53 10.98 -7.21 9.35
CA ASP A 53 11.96 -7.39 8.29
C ASP A 53 11.52 -6.60 7.04
N ASP A 54 12.47 -5.94 6.37
CA ASP A 54 12.21 -5.07 5.21
C ASP A 54 11.58 -5.83 4.05
N TRP A 55 12.02 -7.08 3.81
CA TRP A 55 11.44 -7.94 2.80
C TRP A 55 10.02 -8.37 3.12
N ALA A 56 9.72 -8.58 4.40
CA ALA A 56 8.36 -8.88 4.84
C ALA A 56 7.42 -7.68 4.66
N LEU A 57 7.90 -6.46 4.95
CA LEU A 57 7.16 -5.23 4.71
C LEU A 57 6.89 -5.02 3.22
N LEU A 58 7.89 -5.24 2.37
CA LEU A 58 7.74 -5.14 0.91
C LEU A 58 6.76 -6.19 0.38
N ALA A 59 6.88 -7.44 0.81
CA ALA A 59 5.97 -8.51 0.40
C ALA A 59 4.53 -8.24 0.84
N GLY A 60 4.31 -7.77 2.07
CA GLY A 60 3.01 -7.36 2.57
C GLY A 60 2.41 -6.23 1.73
N TRP A 61 3.22 -5.23 1.38
CA TRP A 61 2.81 -4.14 0.49
C TRP A 61 2.37 -4.65 -0.89
N VAL A 62 3.17 -5.51 -1.53
CA VAL A 62 2.85 -6.10 -2.84
C VAL A 62 1.54 -6.89 -2.77
N VAL A 63 1.39 -7.76 -1.77
CA VAL A 63 0.16 -8.55 -1.59
C VAL A 63 -1.04 -7.64 -1.35
N GLY A 64 -0.89 -6.59 -0.54
CA GLY A 64 -1.94 -5.61 -0.29
C GLY A 64 -2.39 -4.86 -1.55
N VAL A 65 -1.44 -4.39 -2.37
CA VAL A 65 -1.74 -3.70 -3.63
C VAL A 65 -2.40 -4.63 -4.64
N VAL A 66 -1.86 -5.84 -4.83
CA VAL A 66 -2.39 -6.81 -5.79
C VAL A 66 -3.80 -7.28 -5.37
N SER A 67 -3.99 -7.67 -4.12
CA SER A 67 -5.30 -8.10 -3.61
C SER A 67 -6.31 -6.95 -3.63
N GLY A 68 -5.89 -5.73 -3.28
CA GLY A 68 -6.75 -4.54 -3.32
C GLY A 68 -7.21 -4.19 -4.74
N THR A 69 -6.30 -4.28 -5.69
CA THR A 69 -6.63 -4.09 -7.11
C THR A 69 -7.58 -5.18 -7.60
N ALA A 70 -7.32 -6.44 -7.28
CA ALA A 70 -8.17 -7.55 -7.66
C ALA A 70 -9.60 -7.43 -7.08
N MET A 71 -9.71 -7.08 -5.79
CA MET A 71 -10.99 -6.83 -5.14
C MET A 71 -11.73 -5.64 -5.74
N ALA A 72 -11.03 -4.54 -6.04
CA ALA A 72 -11.63 -3.36 -6.67
C ALA A 72 -12.17 -3.69 -8.06
N VAL A 73 -11.42 -4.43 -8.86
CA VAL A 73 -11.85 -4.86 -10.20
C VAL A 73 -13.05 -5.82 -10.10
N ALA A 74 -13.02 -6.79 -9.18
CA ALA A 74 -14.12 -7.73 -8.95
C ALA A 74 -15.40 -7.02 -8.49
N ALA A 75 -15.29 -5.97 -7.69
CA ALA A 75 -16.40 -5.12 -7.25
C ALA A 75 -16.82 -4.06 -8.29
N LYS A 76 -16.34 -4.14 -9.54
CA LYS A 76 -16.59 -3.13 -10.59
C LYS A 76 -16.21 -1.71 -10.13
N LEU A 77 -15.10 -1.61 -9.42
CA LEU A 77 -14.56 -0.37 -8.85
C LEU A 77 -15.50 0.32 -7.85
N MET A 78 -16.37 -0.44 -7.21
CA MET A 78 -17.15 0.05 -6.07
C MET A 78 -16.27 0.14 -4.82
N PRO A 79 -16.51 1.11 -3.92
CA PRO A 79 -15.72 1.28 -2.69
C PRO A 79 -15.90 0.15 -1.70
N THR A 80 -17.03 -0.56 -1.78
CA THR A 80 -17.38 -1.64 -0.87
C THR A 80 -17.27 -2.99 -1.57
N TYR A 81 -16.62 -3.93 -0.90
CA TYR A 81 -16.53 -5.32 -1.33
C TYR A 81 -17.32 -6.22 -0.36
N PRO A 82 -18.27 -7.03 -0.85
CA PRO A 82 -18.97 -8.00 -0.01
C PRO A 82 -18.05 -9.22 0.23
N LEU A 83 -17.26 -9.19 1.30
CA LEU A 83 -16.44 -10.32 1.67
C LEU A 83 -17.35 -11.45 2.17
N GLN A 84 -17.35 -12.58 1.47
CA GLN A 84 -18.09 -13.76 1.90
C GLN A 84 -17.15 -14.68 2.69
N LEU A 85 -17.40 -14.78 3.99
CA LEU A 85 -16.67 -15.68 4.88
C LEU A 85 -17.67 -16.60 5.59
N ALA A 86 -17.47 -17.90 5.46
CA ALA A 86 -18.29 -18.94 6.14
C ALA A 86 -19.82 -18.76 5.98
N GLY A 87 -20.28 -18.26 4.80
CA GLY A 87 -21.71 -18.07 4.53
C GLY A 87 -22.29 -16.72 5.01
N TYR A 88 -21.49 -15.90 5.67
CA TYR A 88 -21.85 -14.53 6.05
C TYR A 88 -21.24 -13.52 5.06
N SER A 89 -22.03 -12.55 4.66
CA SER A 89 -21.57 -11.44 3.82
C SER A 89 -21.23 -10.23 4.70
N PHE A 90 -19.96 -9.85 4.69
CA PHE A 90 -19.47 -8.65 5.38
C PHE A 90 -19.18 -7.57 4.33
N PRO A 91 -20.14 -6.66 4.05
CA PRO A 91 -19.87 -5.52 3.18
C PRO A 91 -18.97 -4.53 3.90
N GLY A 92 -17.78 -4.34 3.40
CA GLY A 92 -16.82 -3.41 4.00
C GLY A 92 -15.98 -2.70 2.95
N TYR A 93 -15.23 -1.69 3.40
CA TYR A 93 -14.35 -0.93 2.53
C TYR A 93 -13.16 -1.80 2.09
N THR A 94 -12.98 -1.94 0.77
CA THR A 94 -11.95 -2.80 0.17
C THR A 94 -10.55 -2.54 0.74
N ALA A 95 -10.20 -1.26 0.91
CA ALA A 95 -8.88 -0.88 1.41
C ALA A 95 -8.62 -1.35 2.85
N LEU A 96 -9.67 -1.45 3.69
CA LEU A 96 -9.53 -1.96 5.05
C LEU A 96 -9.18 -3.45 5.06
N TYR A 97 -9.87 -4.25 4.25
CA TYR A 97 -9.58 -5.68 4.14
C TYR A 97 -8.17 -5.95 3.66
N THR A 98 -7.73 -5.17 2.67
CA THR A 98 -6.42 -5.37 2.06
C THR A 98 -5.28 -4.85 2.95
N VAL A 99 -5.50 -3.81 3.77
CA VAL A 99 -4.51 -3.36 4.76
C VAL A 99 -4.36 -4.37 5.90
N ILE A 100 -5.45 -4.99 6.32
CA ILE A 100 -5.40 -6.08 7.32
C ILE A 100 -4.63 -7.28 6.75
N LEU A 101 -4.89 -7.63 5.50
CA LEU A 101 -4.17 -8.71 4.82
C LEU A 101 -2.68 -8.39 4.69
N ASN A 102 -2.32 -7.16 4.29
CA ASN A 102 -0.95 -6.67 4.23
C ASN A 102 -0.25 -6.83 5.59
N LEU A 103 -0.88 -6.36 6.67
CA LEU A 103 -0.37 -6.50 8.04
C LEU A 103 -0.17 -7.98 8.43
N ALA A 104 -1.17 -8.82 8.16
CA ALA A 104 -1.09 -10.24 8.47
C ALA A 104 0.08 -10.91 7.74
N VAL A 105 0.23 -10.66 6.44
CA VAL A 105 1.34 -11.18 5.63
C VAL A 105 2.68 -10.67 6.16
N THR A 106 2.79 -9.39 6.46
CA THR A 106 4.01 -8.79 7.01
C THR A 106 4.41 -9.44 8.33
N VAL A 107 3.47 -9.63 9.26
CA VAL A 107 3.73 -10.29 10.55
C VAL A 107 4.18 -11.73 10.35
N VAL A 108 3.43 -12.50 9.57
CA VAL A 108 3.73 -13.92 9.32
C VAL A 108 5.09 -14.09 8.67
N LEU A 109 5.39 -13.32 7.62
CA LEU A 109 6.69 -13.39 6.95
C LEU A 109 7.84 -12.93 7.85
N THR A 110 7.66 -11.89 8.65
CA THR A 110 8.67 -11.48 9.63
C THR A 110 8.98 -12.60 10.62
N LEU A 111 7.94 -13.27 11.14
CA LEU A 111 8.13 -14.41 12.04
C LEU A 111 8.86 -15.58 11.37
N LEU A 112 8.49 -15.90 10.12
CA LEU A 112 9.14 -16.98 9.35
C LEU A 112 10.61 -16.63 9.06
N ILE A 113 10.91 -15.41 8.61
CA ILE A 113 12.28 -14.97 8.33
C ILE A 113 13.13 -15.03 9.60
N LYS A 114 12.60 -14.58 10.74
CA LYS A 114 13.31 -14.65 12.03
C LYS A 114 13.51 -16.07 12.52
N ALA A 115 12.53 -16.95 12.30
CA ALA A 115 12.68 -18.37 12.66
C ALA A 115 13.77 -19.06 11.82
N MET A 116 13.90 -18.67 10.54
CA MET A 116 14.93 -19.23 9.64
C MET A 116 16.30 -18.57 9.85
N ASN A 117 16.34 -17.30 10.23
CA ASN A 117 17.59 -16.53 10.35
C ASN A 117 17.55 -15.60 11.59
N PRO A 118 17.77 -16.15 12.80
CA PRO A 118 17.68 -15.39 14.06
C PRO A 118 18.66 -14.20 14.15
N ARG A 119 19.73 -14.20 13.34
CA ARG A 119 20.78 -13.16 13.34
C ARG A 119 20.48 -12.00 12.38
N ARG A 120 19.42 -12.08 11.59
CA ARG A 120 19.05 -11.00 10.69
C ARG A 120 18.34 -9.90 11.47
N VAL A 121 19.13 -8.93 11.91
CA VAL A 121 18.60 -7.67 12.45
C VAL A 121 18.39 -6.74 11.25
N ALA A 122 17.25 -6.04 11.21
CA ALA A 122 17.05 -4.97 10.24
C ALA A 122 18.26 -4.02 10.32
N ALA A 123 18.96 -3.85 9.22
CA ALA A 123 20.12 -2.99 9.16
C ALA A 123 19.62 -1.54 9.31
N ASP A 124 19.89 -0.96 10.47
CA ASP A 124 19.70 0.47 10.65
C ASP A 124 20.93 1.17 10.05
N GLU A 125 20.78 1.68 8.85
CA GLU A 125 21.83 2.40 8.14
C GLU A 125 21.97 3.85 8.63
N THR A 126 21.04 4.32 9.48
CA THR A 126 21.08 5.68 10.01
C THR A 126 22.02 5.76 11.22
N VAL A 127 22.93 6.73 11.18
CA VAL A 127 23.81 7.06 12.31
C VAL A 127 23.38 8.38 12.95
N PRO A 128 23.62 8.57 14.25
CA PRO A 128 23.27 9.82 14.93
C PRO A 128 23.81 11.08 14.24
N ALA A 129 24.95 10.97 13.54
CA ALA A 129 25.54 12.07 12.78
C ALA A 129 24.65 12.55 11.61
N ASP A 130 23.79 11.71 11.06
CA ASP A 130 22.89 12.08 9.95
C ASP A 130 21.81 13.09 10.39
N TYR A 131 21.55 13.17 11.71
CA TYR A 131 20.55 14.06 12.29
C TYR A 131 21.15 15.39 12.81
N TYR A 132 22.50 15.50 12.91
CA TYR A 132 23.18 16.64 13.52
C TYR A 132 24.11 17.40 12.57
N THR A 133 24.11 17.10 11.29
CA THR A 133 24.81 17.92 10.29
C THR A 133 24.00 19.19 10.02
N PRO A 134 24.57 20.37 10.30
CA PRO A 134 23.94 21.65 10.02
C PRO A 134 23.77 21.94 8.51
#